data_99025378c33629b64ee517d9fbd9b723
#
_entry.id   99025378c33629b64ee517d9fbd9b723
#
_cell.length_a   1.000
_cell.length_b   1.000
_cell.length_c   1.000
_cell.angle_alpha   90.00
_cell.angle_beta   90.00
_cell.angle_gamma   90.00
#
_symmetry.space_group_name_H-M   'P 1'
#
loop_
_entity.id
_entity.type
_entity.pdbx_description
1 polymer ?
#
loop_
_entity_poly.entity_id
_entity_poly.type
_entity_poly.pdbx_seq_one_letter_code
_entity_poly.pdbx_strand_id
1 'polypeptide(L)'
;MKGIILAGGSGTRLHPVTKAVSKQLLPIYDKPMIYYPLSTLMLAGIREILLITTPHDQASFQRLLGDGSSLGIEISYVIQESPNGLAYALILGEEFLAGDKCVLILGDNLFYGSGLGTQLQRNYDVDGALIFAYQVEDPTAYGVVEFDDDGRVLSLEEKPEAPKSHFAVPGIYFYDEEAPELARTLTPSQRGELEITALNNAYLERGSLRVEKLPRSTTWLDTGTHESLYEASGLIRTLQHRSGLRIGDVTQIARDAGWITA
;
A
#
# COMPACT_ATOMS: atom_id res chain seq x y z
N MET A 1 -3.46 14.01 -8.04
CA MET A 1 -3.43 12.85 -7.11
C MET A 1 -2.02 12.59 -6.65
N LYS A 2 -1.81 12.39 -5.36
CA LYS A 2 -0.51 12.17 -4.73
C LYS A 2 -0.44 10.77 -4.11
N GLY A 3 0.77 10.27 -3.84
CA GLY A 3 0.98 8.95 -3.23
C GLY A 3 1.46 9.06 -1.79
N ILE A 4 1.00 8.17 -0.92
CA ILE A 4 1.53 7.99 0.43
C ILE A 4 1.99 6.54 0.55
N ILE A 5 3.25 6.34 0.92
CA ILE A 5 3.76 5.01 1.29
C ILE A 5 3.95 4.99 2.80
N LEU A 6 3.25 4.08 3.49
CA LEU A 6 3.41 3.90 4.92
C LEU A 6 4.46 2.84 5.21
N ALA A 7 5.63 3.29 5.65
CA ALA A 7 6.78 2.46 6.01
C ALA A 7 7.14 2.58 7.51
N GLY A 8 6.14 2.90 8.34
CA GLY A 8 6.26 3.05 9.78
C GLY A 8 5.68 1.84 10.51
N GLY A 9 6.48 0.93 10.96
CA GLY A 9 6.01 -0.21 11.75
C GLY A 9 7.19 -0.91 12.43
N SER A 10 6.97 -1.44 13.65
CA SER A 10 8.02 -2.07 14.44
C SER A 10 8.58 -3.37 13.84
N GLY A 11 7.86 -3.99 12.89
CA GLY A 11 8.28 -5.23 12.24
C GLY A 11 8.51 -6.41 13.21
N THR A 12 7.88 -6.42 14.37
CA THR A 12 8.14 -7.38 15.46
C THR A 12 7.96 -8.84 15.04
N ARG A 13 7.06 -9.13 14.11
CA ARG A 13 6.86 -10.48 13.55
C ARG A 13 8.07 -11.02 12.80
N LEU A 14 8.99 -10.14 12.38
CA LEU A 14 10.25 -10.48 11.70
C LEU A 14 11.49 -10.39 12.62
N HIS A 15 11.29 -10.27 13.95
CA HIS A 15 12.44 -10.33 14.87
C HIS A 15 13.15 -11.69 14.75
N PRO A 16 14.52 -11.69 14.88
CA PRO A 16 15.38 -10.57 15.21
C PRO A 16 15.86 -9.72 14.04
N VAL A 17 15.49 -10.03 12.79
CA VAL A 17 16.00 -9.38 11.56
C VAL A 17 15.71 -7.87 11.56
N THR A 18 14.53 -7.50 12.05
CA THR A 18 14.06 -6.11 12.10
C THR A 18 14.44 -5.33 13.35
N LYS A 19 15.34 -5.85 14.20
CA LYS A 19 15.81 -5.12 15.39
C LYS A 19 16.71 -3.92 15.06
N ALA A 20 17.40 -3.98 13.92
CA ALA A 20 18.39 -2.99 13.52
C ALA A 20 18.08 -2.31 12.18
N VAL A 21 17.01 -2.73 11.50
CA VAL A 21 16.65 -2.24 10.18
C VAL A 21 15.14 -2.32 10.01
N SER A 22 14.57 -1.30 9.34
CA SER A 22 13.16 -1.32 8.95
C SER A 22 12.84 -2.54 8.09
N LYS A 23 11.66 -3.14 8.31
CA LYS A 23 11.15 -4.25 7.51
C LYS A 23 11.20 -3.94 6.01
N GLN A 24 10.79 -2.74 5.61
CA GLN A 24 10.70 -2.33 4.22
C GLN A 24 12.08 -2.13 3.54
N LEU A 25 13.16 -2.16 4.32
CA LEU A 25 14.54 -2.17 3.81
C LEU A 25 15.11 -3.59 3.66
N LEU A 26 14.42 -4.62 4.15
CA LEU A 26 14.82 -6.01 3.91
C LEU A 26 14.69 -6.36 2.43
N PRO A 27 15.62 -7.18 1.90
CA PRO A 27 15.56 -7.56 0.50
C PRO A 27 14.41 -8.53 0.21
N ILE A 28 13.71 -8.29 -0.89
CA ILE A 28 12.90 -9.29 -1.59
C ILE A 28 13.65 -9.63 -2.88
N TYR A 29 14.35 -10.75 -2.85
CA TYR A 29 15.25 -11.23 -3.88
C TYR A 29 16.42 -10.26 -4.17
N ASP A 30 16.30 -9.34 -5.15
CA ASP A 30 17.39 -8.52 -5.68
C ASP A 30 17.32 -7.03 -5.27
N LYS A 31 16.30 -6.62 -4.53
CA LYS A 31 16.14 -5.22 -4.09
C LYS A 31 15.37 -5.09 -2.77
N PRO A 32 15.52 -3.97 -2.04
CA PRO A 32 14.72 -3.69 -0.85
C PRO A 32 13.21 -3.70 -1.13
N MET A 33 12.45 -4.19 -0.17
CA MET A 33 10.99 -4.32 -0.22
C MET A 33 10.29 -3.03 -0.67
N ILE A 34 10.74 -1.87 -0.21
CA ILE A 34 10.13 -0.56 -0.50
C ILE A 34 10.04 -0.23 -2.00
N TYR A 35 10.87 -0.85 -2.84
CA TYR A 35 10.82 -0.64 -4.29
C TYR A 35 9.53 -1.16 -4.92
N TYR A 36 8.88 -2.16 -4.32
CA TYR A 36 7.64 -2.74 -4.86
C TYR A 36 6.44 -1.79 -4.70
N PRO A 37 6.09 -1.27 -3.50
CA PRO A 37 5.04 -0.27 -3.38
C PRO A 37 5.39 1.03 -4.12
N LEU A 38 6.67 1.46 -4.15
CA LEU A 38 7.11 2.59 -4.95
C LEU A 38 6.81 2.36 -6.44
N SER A 39 7.20 1.19 -6.98
CA SER A 39 6.92 0.82 -8.38
C SER A 39 5.41 0.78 -8.68
N THR A 40 4.59 0.35 -7.72
CA THR A 40 3.14 0.31 -7.87
C THR A 40 2.56 1.71 -8.02
N LEU A 41 2.99 2.68 -7.20
CA LEU A 41 2.59 4.08 -7.36
C LEU A 41 3.08 4.68 -8.67
N MET A 42 4.32 4.39 -9.08
CA MET A 42 4.86 4.84 -10.36
C MET A 42 4.08 4.26 -11.55
N LEU A 43 3.71 2.98 -11.51
CA LEU A 43 2.83 2.36 -12.51
C LEU A 43 1.43 2.99 -12.55
N ALA A 44 0.93 3.45 -11.42
CA ALA A 44 -0.28 4.26 -11.35
C ALA A 44 -0.10 5.68 -11.91
N GLY A 45 1.11 6.09 -12.31
CA GLY A 45 1.40 7.41 -12.85
C GLY A 45 1.64 8.49 -11.79
N ILE A 46 1.79 8.11 -10.52
CA ILE A 46 1.97 9.04 -9.41
C ILE A 46 3.43 9.45 -9.31
N ARG A 47 3.67 10.77 -9.25
CA ARG A 47 5.02 11.35 -9.23
C ARG A 47 5.35 12.08 -7.94
N GLU A 48 4.37 12.57 -7.20
CA GLU A 48 4.54 13.20 -5.89
C GLU A 48 4.21 12.17 -4.81
N ILE A 49 5.20 11.79 -4.00
CA ILE A 49 5.10 10.68 -3.07
C ILE A 49 5.59 11.10 -1.69
N LEU A 50 4.77 10.89 -0.67
CA LEU A 50 5.14 11.01 0.74
C LEU A 50 5.52 9.65 1.29
N LEU A 51 6.72 9.52 1.85
CA LEU A 51 7.14 8.33 2.58
C LEU A 51 7.04 8.62 4.09
N ILE A 52 6.13 7.90 4.76
CA ILE A 52 5.95 7.98 6.22
C ILE A 52 6.79 6.89 6.87
N THR A 53 7.71 7.27 7.73
CA THR A 53 8.70 6.37 8.34
C THR A 53 8.72 6.51 9.87
N THR A 54 9.43 5.59 10.55
CA THR A 54 9.79 5.79 11.96
C THR A 54 10.93 6.80 12.09
N PRO A 55 11.11 7.43 13.27
CA PRO A 55 12.25 8.33 13.52
C PRO A 55 13.61 7.62 13.31
N HIS A 56 13.69 6.34 13.64
CA HIS A 56 14.92 5.54 13.55
C HIS A 56 15.33 5.27 12.09
N ASP A 57 14.36 5.05 11.20
CA ASP A 57 14.62 4.51 9.86
C ASP A 57 14.69 5.56 8.76
N GLN A 58 14.17 6.78 8.99
CA GLN A 58 14.04 7.83 7.96
C GLN A 58 15.35 8.09 7.22
N ALA A 59 16.47 8.25 7.94
CA ALA A 59 17.76 8.51 7.32
C ALA A 59 18.21 7.38 6.38
N SER A 60 17.80 6.14 6.63
CA SER A 60 18.12 4.99 5.76
C SER A 60 17.31 5.02 4.47
N PHE A 61 16.03 5.39 4.55
CA PHE A 61 15.19 5.60 3.36
C PHE A 61 15.69 6.77 2.51
N GLN A 62 16.06 7.89 3.15
CA GLN A 62 16.62 9.06 2.44
C GLN A 62 17.93 8.71 1.71
N ARG A 63 18.81 7.91 2.32
CA ARG A 63 20.03 7.44 1.64
C ARG A 63 19.73 6.51 0.46
N LEU A 64 18.66 5.69 0.56
CA LEU A 64 18.29 4.72 -0.46
C LEU A 64 17.59 5.36 -1.65
N LEU A 65 16.64 6.24 -1.40
CA LEU A 65 15.70 6.76 -2.42
C LEU A 65 15.98 8.22 -2.82
N GLY A 66 16.73 8.96 -1.97
CA GLY A 66 16.98 10.38 -2.19
C GLY A 66 15.68 11.21 -2.17
N ASP A 67 15.64 12.22 -3.01
CA ASP A 67 14.47 13.07 -3.25
C ASP A 67 13.59 12.57 -4.43
N GLY A 68 13.95 11.45 -5.04
CA GLY A 68 13.25 10.87 -6.18
C GLY A 68 13.59 11.49 -7.54
N SER A 69 14.35 12.58 -7.60
CA SER A 69 14.66 13.30 -8.84
C SER A 69 15.36 12.44 -9.91
N SER A 70 16.19 11.48 -9.50
CA SER A 70 16.83 10.50 -10.38
C SER A 70 15.84 9.57 -11.11
N LEU A 71 14.60 9.48 -10.64
CA LEU A 71 13.52 8.71 -11.22
C LEU A 71 12.43 9.60 -11.86
N GLY A 72 12.65 10.92 -11.89
CA GLY A 72 11.67 11.89 -12.39
C GLY A 72 10.41 12.00 -11.52
N ILE A 73 10.51 11.66 -10.23
CA ILE A 73 9.48 11.80 -9.22
C ILE A 73 9.98 12.72 -8.09
N GLU A 74 9.10 13.09 -7.18
CA GLU A 74 9.42 13.84 -5.97
C GLU A 74 9.05 13.01 -4.74
N ILE A 75 10.00 12.80 -3.82
CA ILE A 75 9.79 12.05 -2.58
C ILE A 75 10.00 12.99 -1.40
N SER A 76 8.93 13.20 -0.64
CA SER A 76 8.94 13.87 0.66
C SER A 76 8.92 12.84 1.79
N TYR A 77 9.36 13.25 2.99
CA TYR A 77 9.50 12.35 4.14
C TYR A 77 8.85 12.95 5.37
N VAL A 78 8.03 12.16 6.08
CA VAL A 78 7.43 12.53 7.35
C VAL A 78 7.66 11.41 8.36
N ILE A 79 7.86 11.78 9.63
CA ILE A 79 8.04 10.85 10.74
C ILE A 79 6.69 10.57 11.41
N GLN A 80 6.40 9.31 11.61
CA GLN A 80 5.34 8.83 12.50
C GLN A 80 5.98 8.38 13.81
N GLU A 81 5.81 9.16 14.87
CA GLU A 81 6.46 8.94 16.17
C GLU A 81 5.92 7.69 16.89
N SER A 82 4.68 7.34 16.67
CA SER A 82 3.98 6.24 17.35
C SER A 82 3.09 5.46 16.40
N PRO A 83 2.82 4.17 16.65
CA PRO A 83 1.96 3.34 15.83
C PRO A 83 0.48 3.67 16.03
N ASN A 84 0.04 4.83 15.53
CA ASN A 84 -1.32 5.35 15.70
C ASN A 84 -2.35 4.75 14.72
N GLY A 85 -1.96 3.76 13.92
CA GLY A 85 -2.81 3.10 12.94
C GLY A 85 -2.61 3.60 11.50
N LEU A 86 -3.20 2.86 10.55
CA LEU A 86 -3.00 3.12 9.11
C LEU A 86 -3.71 4.38 8.65
N ALA A 87 -4.93 4.65 9.15
CA ALA A 87 -5.67 5.86 8.78
C ALA A 87 -5.00 7.15 9.27
N TYR A 88 -4.18 7.07 10.32
CA TYR A 88 -3.39 8.21 10.80
C TYR A 88 -2.38 8.74 9.77
N ALA A 89 -1.97 7.90 8.82
CA ALA A 89 -1.10 8.33 7.71
C ALA A 89 -1.71 9.46 6.87
N LEU A 90 -3.04 9.48 6.72
CA LEU A 90 -3.74 10.54 5.99
C LEU A 90 -3.72 11.87 6.76
N ILE A 91 -3.83 11.82 8.09
CA ILE A 91 -3.72 13.01 8.97
C ILE A 91 -2.30 13.57 8.91
N LEU A 92 -1.27 12.72 9.00
CA LEU A 92 0.13 13.12 8.86
C LEU A 92 0.45 13.68 7.47
N GLY A 93 -0.19 13.13 6.44
CA GLY A 93 0.02 13.51 5.05
C GLY A 93 -0.78 14.74 4.60
N GLU A 94 -1.64 15.32 5.43
CA GLU A 94 -2.57 16.38 5.02
C GLU A 94 -1.89 17.62 4.43
N GLU A 95 -0.83 18.10 5.06
CA GLU A 95 -0.05 19.24 4.55
C GLU A 95 0.55 18.92 3.17
N PHE A 96 1.09 17.71 2.99
CA PHE A 96 1.61 17.23 1.71
C PHE A 96 0.48 17.10 0.67
N LEU A 97 -0.67 16.55 1.05
CA LEU A 97 -1.82 16.37 0.15
C LEU A 97 -2.37 17.71 -0.33
N ALA A 98 -2.45 18.71 0.54
CA ALA A 98 -2.90 20.07 0.21
C ALA A 98 -4.26 20.10 -0.52
N GLY A 99 -5.19 19.22 -0.13
CA GLY A 99 -6.52 19.09 -0.75
C GLY A 99 -6.55 18.22 -2.01
N ASP A 100 -5.46 17.51 -2.34
CA ASP A 100 -5.44 16.55 -3.44
C ASP A 100 -5.97 15.18 -3.02
N LYS A 101 -6.59 14.47 -3.96
CA LYS A 101 -6.88 13.03 -3.87
C LYS A 101 -5.59 12.23 -3.71
N CYS A 102 -5.66 11.06 -3.06
CA CYS A 102 -4.45 10.30 -2.80
C CYS A 102 -4.60 8.79 -3.01
N VAL A 103 -3.45 8.14 -3.19
CA VAL A 103 -3.28 6.69 -3.03
C VAL A 103 -2.42 6.43 -1.81
N LEU A 104 -2.98 5.74 -0.83
CA LEU A 104 -2.23 5.21 0.31
C LEU A 104 -1.85 3.76 0.01
N ILE A 105 -0.56 3.43 0.10
CA ILE A 105 -0.07 2.05 -0.06
C ILE A 105 0.80 1.65 1.13
N LEU A 106 0.65 0.40 1.57
CA LEU A 106 1.48 -0.14 2.64
C LEU A 106 2.85 -0.54 2.10
N GLY A 107 3.90 -0.16 2.81
CA GLY A 107 5.30 -0.34 2.40
C GLY A 107 5.79 -1.79 2.35
N ASP A 108 4.98 -2.74 2.81
CA ASP A 108 5.24 -4.19 2.80
C ASP A 108 4.32 -4.96 1.85
N ASN A 109 3.53 -4.27 1.04
CA ASN A 109 2.66 -4.89 0.06
C ASN A 109 3.30 -4.91 -1.33
N LEU A 110 3.32 -6.07 -1.94
CA LEU A 110 3.84 -6.31 -3.27
C LEU A 110 2.67 -6.64 -4.20
N PHE A 111 2.58 -5.90 -5.30
CA PHE A 111 1.62 -6.16 -6.37
C PHE A 111 2.35 -6.46 -7.67
N TYR A 112 1.90 -7.47 -8.39
CA TYR A 112 2.42 -7.82 -9.70
C TYR A 112 1.30 -8.41 -10.57
N GLY A 113 1.19 -7.96 -11.80
CA GLY A 113 0.20 -8.49 -12.74
C GLY A 113 0.15 -7.71 -14.03
N SER A 114 -0.27 -8.40 -15.09
CA SER A 114 -0.47 -7.76 -16.39
C SER A 114 -1.61 -6.74 -16.32
N GLY A 115 -1.37 -5.53 -16.81
CA GLY A 115 -2.38 -4.47 -16.84
C GLY A 115 -2.62 -3.75 -15.49
N LEU A 116 -1.85 -4.08 -14.45
CA LEU A 116 -1.99 -3.47 -13.13
C LEU A 116 -1.92 -1.93 -13.21
N GLY A 117 -0.91 -1.38 -13.88
CA GLY A 117 -0.75 0.07 -14.02
C GLY A 117 -1.98 0.73 -14.67
N THR A 118 -2.51 0.14 -15.74
CA THR A 118 -3.71 0.65 -16.42
C THR A 118 -4.94 0.57 -15.50
N GLN A 119 -5.07 -0.49 -14.71
CA GLN A 119 -6.17 -0.63 -13.73
C GLN A 119 -6.09 0.47 -12.67
N LEU A 120 -4.90 0.72 -12.12
CA LEU A 120 -4.70 1.75 -11.10
C LEU A 120 -4.95 3.15 -11.66
N GLN A 121 -4.44 3.47 -12.86
CA GLN A 121 -4.61 4.77 -13.51
C GLN A 121 -6.07 5.14 -13.78
N ARG A 122 -6.95 4.18 -14.03
CA ARG A 122 -8.39 4.43 -14.22
C ARG A 122 -9.08 5.05 -13.01
N ASN A 123 -8.47 4.94 -11.84
CA ASN A 123 -9.03 5.40 -10.58
C ASN A 123 -8.47 6.76 -10.12
N TYR A 124 -7.81 7.49 -11.02
CA TYR A 124 -7.21 8.80 -10.73
C TYR A 124 -8.22 9.85 -10.27
N ASP A 125 -9.46 9.73 -10.74
CA ASP A 125 -10.56 10.65 -10.39
C ASP A 125 -11.58 9.96 -9.47
N VAL A 126 -11.08 9.32 -8.40
CA VAL A 126 -11.93 8.70 -7.39
C VAL A 126 -12.82 9.76 -6.73
N ASP A 127 -14.11 9.43 -6.57
CA ASP A 127 -15.08 10.18 -5.78
C ASP A 127 -15.45 9.30 -4.58
N GLY A 128 -15.13 9.76 -3.37
CA GLY A 128 -15.14 8.95 -2.17
C GLY A 128 -13.90 8.07 -2.03
N ALA A 129 -14.10 6.79 -1.77
CA ALA A 129 -13.02 5.83 -1.63
C ALA A 129 -13.12 4.66 -2.61
N LEU A 130 -11.96 4.16 -3.03
CA LEU A 130 -11.84 2.88 -3.74
C LEU A 130 -10.84 2.00 -3.03
N ILE A 131 -11.25 0.79 -2.74
CA ILE A 131 -10.40 -0.29 -2.25
C ILE A 131 -10.46 -1.49 -3.18
N PHE A 132 -9.51 -2.41 -3.02
CA PHE A 132 -9.51 -3.65 -3.78
C PHE A 132 -9.90 -4.84 -2.92
N ALA A 133 -10.43 -5.88 -3.55
CA ALA A 133 -10.70 -7.17 -2.95
C ALA A 133 -9.88 -8.25 -3.65
N TYR A 134 -9.15 -9.04 -2.90
CA TYR A 134 -8.33 -10.14 -3.40
C TYR A 134 -8.72 -11.46 -2.75
N GLN A 135 -8.99 -12.48 -3.55
CA GLN A 135 -9.38 -13.79 -3.04
C GLN A 135 -8.18 -14.53 -2.43
N VAL A 136 -8.29 -14.90 -1.18
CA VAL A 136 -7.29 -15.68 -0.42
C VAL A 136 -7.91 -16.92 0.18
N GLU A 137 -7.10 -17.89 0.57
CA GLU A 137 -7.56 -19.09 1.26
C GLU A 137 -7.96 -18.79 2.70
N ASP A 138 -7.11 -18.08 3.44
CA ASP A 138 -7.35 -17.64 4.81
C ASP A 138 -7.30 -16.09 4.91
N PRO A 139 -8.45 -15.43 5.08
CA PRO A 139 -8.52 -13.99 5.17
C PRO A 139 -8.39 -13.44 6.61
N THR A 140 -8.26 -14.28 7.64
CA THR A 140 -8.32 -13.88 9.07
C THR A 140 -7.26 -12.86 9.50
N ALA A 141 -6.16 -12.73 8.73
CA ALA A 141 -5.09 -11.77 9.02
C ALA A 141 -5.34 -10.37 8.43
N TYR A 142 -6.41 -10.16 7.68
CA TYR A 142 -6.66 -8.98 6.85
C TYR A 142 -8.02 -8.33 7.16
N GLY A 143 -8.24 -7.13 6.65
CA GLY A 143 -9.58 -6.62 6.45
C GLY A 143 -10.33 -7.51 5.46
N VAL A 144 -11.58 -7.83 5.74
CA VAL A 144 -12.41 -8.74 4.92
C VAL A 144 -13.63 -7.99 4.42
N VAL A 145 -13.88 -8.06 3.11
CA VAL A 145 -15.07 -7.48 2.50
C VAL A 145 -16.09 -8.56 2.16
N GLU A 146 -17.36 -8.33 2.55
CA GLU A 146 -18.50 -9.16 2.22
C GLU A 146 -19.28 -8.53 1.06
N PHE A 147 -19.74 -9.37 0.12
CA PHE A 147 -20.57 -8.97 -1.01
C PHE A 147 -21.90 -9.71 -0.99
N ASP A 148 -22.95 -9.05 -1.50
CA ASP A 148 -24.19 -9.74 -1.87
C ASP A 148 -24.05 -10.46 -3.22
N ASP A 149 -25.13 -11.15 -3.63
CA ASP A 149 -25.18 -11.90 -4.90
C ASP A 149 -25.06 -10.97 -6.14
N ASP A 150 -25.41 -9.70 -6.00
CA ASP A 150 -25.28 -8.67 -7.04
C ASP A 150 -23.88 -8.02 -7.06
N GLY A 151 -23.00 -8.38 -6.13
CA GLY A 151 -21.64 -7.87 -6.00
C GLY A 151 -21.53 -6.54 -5.28
N ARG A 152 -22.59 -6.10 -4.56
CA ARG A 152 -22.55 -4.91 -3.71
C ARG A 152 -21.88 -5.24 -2.39
N VAL A 153 -21.15 -4.27 -1.83
CA VAL A 153 -20.50 -4.41 -0.53
C VAL A 153 -21.55 -4.38 0.57
N LEU A 154 -21.57 -5.40 1.42
CA LEU A 154 -22.45 -5.50 2.59
C LEU A 154 -21.74 -5.06 3.87
N SER A 155 -20.48 -5.48 4.06
CA SER A 155 -19.72 -5.19 5.26
C SER A 155 -18.23 -5.25 5.03
N LEU A 156 -17.48 -4.59 5.93
CA LEU A 156 -16.03 -4.65 6.05
C LEU A 156 -15.67 -4.92 7.51
N GLU A 157 -14.89 -5.97 7.76
CA GLU A 157 -14.48 -6.37 9.10
C GLU A 157 -12.94 -6.46 9.18
N GLU A 158 -12.35 -5.86 10.23
CA GLU A 158 -10.91 -5.94 10.48
C GLU A 158 -10.56 -7.25 11.18
N LYS A 159 -9.79 -8.11 10.54
CA LYS A 159 -9.27 -9.37 11.09
C LYS A 159 -10.32 -10.19 11.84
N PRO A 160 -11.43 -10.55 11.19
CA PRO A 160 -12.51 -11.27 11.84
C PRO A 160 -12.06 -12.70 12.22
N GLU A 161 -12.47 -13.17 13.41
CA GLU A 161 -12.28 -14.58 13.82
C GLU A 161 -13.09 -15.56 12.97
N ALA A 162 -14.26 -15.11 12.49
CA ALA A 162 -15.14 -15.86 11.60
C ALA A 162 -15.45 -15.04 10.35
N PRO A 163 -14.57 -15.06 9.33
CA PRO A 163 -14.71 -14.22 8.15
C PRO A 163 -15.95 -14.62 7.32
N LYS A 164 -16.70 -13.62 6.86
CA LYS A 164 -17.92 -13.82 6.06
C LYS A 164 -17.63 -14.09 4.58
N SER A 165 -16.41 -13.86 4.14
CA SER A 165 -15.97 -14.11 2.77
C SER A 165 -14.49 -14.47 2.73
N HIS A 166 -13.99 -14.89 1.56
CA HIS A 166 -12.57 -15.09 1.28
C HIS A 166 -11.93 -13.88 0.57
N PHE A 167 -12.56 -12.70 0.60
CA PHE A 167 -12.03 -11.49 -0.04
C PHE A 167 -11.32 -10.60 0.97
N ALA A 168 -9.99 -10.70 0.99
CA ALA A 168 -9.12 -9.81 1.75
C ALA A 168 -9.00 -8.45 1.07
N VAL A 169 -8.81 -7.40 1.86
CA VAL A 169 -8.51 -6.04 1.38
C VAL A 169 -7.00 -5.83 1.36
N PRO A 170 -6.37 -5.78 0.17
CA PRO A 170 -4.95 -5.46 0.05
C PRO A 170 -4.62 -4.06 0.50
N GLY A 171 -3.37 -3.85 0.90
CA GLY A 171 -2.88 -2.58 1.41
C GLY A 171 -2.64 -1.50 0.34
N ILE A 172 -3.62 -1.25 -0.52
CA ILE A 172 -3.65 -0.12 -1.44
C ILE A 172 -5.06 0.47 -1.48
N TYR A 173 -5.16 1.78 -1.27
CA TYR A 173 -6.40 2.51 -1.05
C TYR A 173 -6.36 3.82 -1.82
N PHE A 174 -7.44 4.14 -2.54
CA PHE A 174 -7.63 5.42 -3.21
C PHE A 174 -8.67 6.23 -2.44
N TYR A 175 -8.37 7.48 -2.19
CA TYR A 175 -9.24 8.37 -1.43
C TYR A 175 -9.36 9.74 -2.11
N ASP A 176 -10.53 10.34 -1.95
CA ASP A 176 -10.76 11.73 -2.29
C ASP A 176 -10.09 12.68 -1.27
N GLU A 177 -10.28 13.98 -1.46
CA GLU A 177 -9.72 15.05 -0.64
C GLU A 177 -10.26 15.11 0.79
N GLU A 178 -11.40 14.46 1.07
CA GLU A 178 -12.02 14.46 2.40
C GLU A 178 -11.38 13.45 3.38
N ALA A 179 -10.57 12.54 2.89
CA ALA A 179 -10.03 11.45 3.68
C ALA A 179 -9.26 11.87 4.95
N PRO A 180 -8.42 12.94 4.96
CA PRO A 180 -7.75 13.40 6.18
C PRO A 180 -8.74 13.89 7.25
N GLU A 181 -9.77 14.63 6.84
CA GLU A 181 -10.81 15.12 7.76
C GLU A 181 -11.63 13.96 8.31
N LEU A 182 -12.05 13.03 7.45
CA LEU A 182 -12.80 11.86 7.87
C LEU A 182 -11.97 10.97 8.81
N ALA A 183 -10.67 10.80 8.55
CA ALA A 183 -9.78 10.05 9.45
C ALA A 183 -9.69 10.65 10.86
N ARG A 184 -9.80 11.98 11.02
CA ARG A 184 -9.84 12.63 12.34
C ARG A 184 -11.10 12.33 13.14
N THR A 185 -12.20 11.99 12.49
CA THR A 185 -13.47 11.66 13.16
C THR A 185 -13.49 10.24 13.72
N LEU A 186 -12.53 9.40 13.36
CA LEU A 186 -12.49 8.01 13.78
C LEU A 186 -12.18 7.87 15.27
N THR A 187 -12.79 6.88 15.88
CA THR A 187 -12.45 6.46 17.24
C THR A 187 -11.35 5.39 17.18
N PRO A 188 -10.27 5.54 17.96
CA PRO A 188 -9.23 4.52 18.04
C PRO A 188 -9.80 3.16 18.46
N SER A 189 -9.30 2.09 17.88
CA SER A 189 -9.65 0.71 18.24
C SER A 189 -9.17 0.36 19.66
N GLN A 190 -9.49 -0.84 20.13
CA GLN A 190 -8.99 -1.34 21.42
C GLN A 190 -7.45 -1.37 21.49
N ARG A 191 -6.77 -1.38 20.33
CA ARG A 191 -5.30 -1.28 20.23
C ARG A 191 -4.78 0.15 20.30
N GLY A 192 -5.65 1.15 20.38
CA GLY A 192 -5.29 2.57 20.31
C GLY A 192 -4.95 3.07 18.91
N GLU A 193 -5.32 2.32 17.86
CA GLU A 193 -5.00 2.59 16.48
C GLU A 193 -6.22 3.12 15.70
N LEU A 194 -6.02 4.11 14.83
CA LEU A 194 -6.99 4.52 13.83
C LEU A 194 -6.94 3.52 12.66
N GLU A 195 -7.88 2.59 12.67
CA GLU A 195 -7.92 1.49 11.71
C GLU A 195 -8.35 1.97 10.33
N ILE A 196 -7.68 1.48 9.29
CA ILE A 196 -8.06 1.80 7.91
C ILE A 196 -9.42 1.22 7.54
N THR A 197 -9.77 0.08 8.11
CA THR A 197 -11.09 -0.54 7.95
C THR A 197 -12.21 0.33 8.52
N ALA A 198 -11.95 1.06 9.61
CA ALA A 198 -12.91 2.02 10.15
C ALA A 198 -13.12 3.21 9.20
N LEU A 199 -12.06 3.70 8.55
CA LEU A 199 -12.18 4.74 7.53
C LEU A 199 -13.00 4.24 6.33
N ASN A 200 -12.70 3.05 5.83
CA ASN A 200 -13.44 2.46 4.71
C ASN A 200 -14.92 2.23 5.06
N ASN A 201 -15.24 1.84 6.30
CA ASN A 201 -16.61 1.73 6.77
C ASN A 201 -17.32 3.10 6.81
N ALA A 202 -16.64 4.17 7.20
CA ALA A 202 -17.22 5.51 7.15
C ALA A 202 -17.59 5.93 5.72
N TYR A 203 -16.78 5.59 4.73
CA TYR A 203 -17.12 5.77 3.30
C TYR A 203 -18.25 4.84 2.85
N LEU A 204 -18.30 3.60 3.34
CA LEU A 204 -19.40 2.65 3.04
C LEU A 204 -20.74 3.18 3.57
N GLU A 205 -20.78 3.67 4.81
CA GLU A 205 -21.97 4.26 5.43
C GLU A 205 -22.47 5.50 4.69
N ARG A 206 -21.57 6.28 4.11
CA ARG A 206 -21.89 7.44 3.25
C ARG A 206 -22.35 7.04 1.84
N GLY A 207 -22.25 5.74 1.48
CA GLY A 207 -22.56 5.26 0.14
C GLY A 207 -21.52 5.65 -0.92
N SER A 208 -20.31 6.06 -0.51
CA SER A 208 -19.22 6.54 -1.37
C SER A 208 -17.98 5.62 -1.36
N LEU A 209 -18.12 4.36 -0.90
CA LEU A 209 -17.10 3.33 -1.04
C LEU A 209 -17.33 2.49 -2.29
N ARG A 210 -16.32 2.41 -3.15
CA ARG A 210 -16.25 1.47 -4.27
C ARG A 210 -15.25 0.36 -3.96
N VAL A 211 -15.57 -0.87 -4.32
CA VAL A 211 -14.67 -2.03 -4.19
C VAL A 211 -14.49 -2.69 -5.54
N GLU A 212 -13.25 -2.85 -5.99
CA GLU A 212 -12.91 -3.56 -7.22
C GLU A 212 -12.21 -4.89 -6.89
N LYS A 213 -12.68 -6.00 -7.47
CA LYS A 213 -11.99 -7.29 -7.36
C LYS A 213 -10.75 -7.28 -8.24
N LEU A 214 -9.60 -7.58 -7.67
CA LEU A 214 -8.39 -7.79 -8.44
C LEU A 214 -8.52 -9.05 -9.31
N PRO A 215 -8.08 -9.00 -10.57
CA PRO A 215 -8.17 -10.15 -11.46
C PRO A 215 -7.23 -11.28 -10.98
N ARG A 216 -7.54 -12.53 -11.33
CA ARG A 216 -6.70 -13.71 -11.00
C ARG A 216 -5.28 -13.64 -11.57
N SER A 217 -5.05 -12.78 -12.57
CA SER A 217 -3.72 -12.51 -13.14
C SER A 217 -2.87 -11.57 -12.28
N THR A 218 -3.45 -10.93 -11.26
CA THR A 218 -2.73 -10.10 -10.31
C THR A 218 -2.30 -10.96 -9.13
N THR A 219 -1.05 -10.85 -8.76
CA THR A 219 -0.49 -11.41 -7.51
C THR A 219 -0.38 -10.28 -6.50
N TRP A 220 -0.90 -10.50 -5.31
CA TRP A 220 -0.68 -9.68 -4.14
C TRP A 220 -0.03 -10.50 -3.04
N LEU A 221 1.00 -9.96 -2.42
CA LEU A 221 1.71 -10.57 -1.30
C LEU A 221 1.87 -9.53 -0.18
N ASP A 222 1.47 -9.91 1.03
CA ASP A 222 1.85 -9.26 2.28
C ASP A 222 3.12 -9.93 2.82
N THR A 223 4.18 -9.17 2.95
CA THR A 223 5.50 -9.68 3.38
C THR A 223 5.73 -9.47 4.87
N GLY A 224 4.69 -9.72 5.67
CA GLY A 224 4.67 -9.44 7.11
C GLY A 224 5.30 -10.51 8.01
N THR A 225 5.64 -11.69 7.48
CA THR A 225 6.21 -12.83 8.23
C THR A 225 7.47 -13.36 7.54
N HIS A 226 8.25 -14.21 8.25
CA HIS A 226 9.42 -14.85 7.65
C HIS A 226 9.05 -15.72 6.44
N GLU A 227 7.94 -16.49 6.54
CA GLU A 227 7.46 -17.34 5.44
C GLU A 227 7.02 -16.49 4.24
N SER A 228 6.16 -15.48 4.43
CA SER A 228 5.69 -14.66 3.32
C SER A 228 6.82 -13.84 2.65
N LEU A 229 7.84 -13.43 3.42
CA LEU A 229 9.04 -12.78 2.87
C LEU A 229 9.86 -13.75 2.00
N TYR A 230 10.01 -14.99 2.45
CA TYR A 230 10.71 -16.05 1.71
C TYR A 230 9.95 -16.43 0.43
N GLU A 231 8.64 -16.64 0.54
CA GLU A 231 7.77 -16.93 -0.62
C GLU A 231 7.79 -15.81 -1.66
N ALA A 232 7.69 -14.54 -1.21
CA ALA A 232 7.80 -13.39 -2.11
C ALA A 232 9.15 -13.37 -2.85
N SER A 233 10.26 -13.61 -2.14
CA SER A 233 11.59 -13.67 -2.75
C SER A 233 11.71 -14.81 -3.76
N GLY A 234 11.17 -15.98 -3.46
CA GLY A 234 11.15 -17.14 -4.33
C GLY A 234 10.32 -16.90 -5.60
N LEU A 235 9.15 -16.29 -5.46
CA LEU A 235 8.28 -15.96 -6.58
C LEU A 235 8.93 -14.93 -7.51
N ILE A 236 9.41 -13.81 -6.97
CA ILE A 236 10.08 -12.76 -7.75
C ILE A 236 11.29 -13.34 -8.51
N ARG A 237 12.14 -14.09 -7.83
CA ARG A 237 13.26 -14.78 -8.46
C ARG A 237 12.82 -15.64 -9.65
N THR A 238 11.79 -16.45 -9.44
CA THR A 238 11.30 -17.38 -10.47
C THR A 238 10.76 -16.63 -11.68
N LEU A 239 9.95 -15.59 -11.46
CA LEU A 239 9.37 -14.79 -12.53
C LEU A 239 10.45 -14.04 -13.33
N GLN A 240 11.38 -13.36 -12.64
CA GLN A 240 12.47 -12.63 -13.28
C GLN A 240 13.41 -13.56 -14.07
N HIS A 241 13.76 -14.72 -13.49
CA HIS A 241 14.64 -15.68 -14.15
C HIS A 241 14.01 -16.28 -15.42
N ARG A 242 12.69 -16.47 -15.42
CA ARG A 242 11.99 -17.04 -16.58
C ARG A 242 11.70 -16.04 -17.68
N SER A 243 11.33 -14.82 -17.32
CA SER A 243 10.92 -13.79 -18.28
C SER A 243 12.09 -12.94 -18.78
N GLY A 244 13.19 -12.85 -18.02
CA GLY A 244 14.24 -11.87 -18.23
C GLY A 244 13.85 -10.44 -17.86
N LEU A 245 12.63 -10.22 -17.36
CA LEU A 245 12.12 -8.90 -16.97
C LEU A 245 12.28 -8.71 -15.46
N ARG A 246 12.70 -7.53 -15.03
CA ARG A 246 12.78 -7.17 -13.61
C ARG A 246 11.43 -6.67 -13.11
N ILE A 247 10.97 -7.23 -11.98
CA ILE A 247 9.74 -6.81 -11.32
C ILE A 247 10.08 -5.69 -10.32
N GLY A 248 9.28 -4.62 -10.30
CA GLY A 248 9.53 -3.48 -9.42
C GLY A 248 10.80 -2.69 -9.81
N ASP A 249 11.18 -2.69 -11.09
CA ASP A 249 12.29 -1.89 -11.61
C ASP A 249 11.83 -0.45 -11.82
N VAL A 250 11.98 0.37 -10.78
CA VAL A 250 11.57 1.77 -10.78
C VAL A 250 12.27 2.61 -11.85
N THR A 251 13.52 2.25 -12.18
CA THR A 251 14.27 2.94 -13.25
C THR A 251 13.69 2.64 -14.62
N GLN A 252 13.35 1.37 -14.88
CA GLN A 252 12.72 1.00 -16.13
C GLN A 252 11.32 1.60 -16.27
N ILE A 253 10.53 1.60 -15.19
CA ILE A 253 9.20 2.23 -15.17
C ILE A 253 9.31 3.73 -15.48
N ALA A 254 10.27 4.42 -14.89
CA ALA A 254 10.49 5.85 -15.13
C ALA A 254 10.89 6.13 -16.61
N ARG A 255 11.69 5.25 -17.23
CA ARG A 255 12.05 5.33 -18.66
C ARG A 255 10.84 5.09 -19.55
N ASP A 256 10.09 4.03 -19.30
CA ASP A 256 8.90 3.65 -20.10
C ASP A 256 7.82 4.73 -20.02
N ALA A 257 7.73 5.42 -18.89
CA ALA A 257 6.85 6.56 -18.69
C ALA A 257 7.39 7.89 -19.27
N GLY A 258 8.63 7.89 -19.78
CA GLY A 258 9.27 9.10 -20.31
C GLY A 258 9.63 10.15 -19.25
N TRP A 259 9.74 9.75 -17.99
CA TRP A 259 10.09 10.67 -16.89
C TRP A 259 11.58 10.95 -16.77
N ILE A 260 12.40 10.04 -17.26
CA ILE A 260 13.85 10.15 -17.35
C ILE A 260 14.33 9.74 -18.74
N THR A 261 15.47 10.30 -19.17
CA THR A 261 16.14 9.88 -20.39
C THR A 261 16.94 8.61 -20.18
N ALA A 262 17.21 7.87 -21.27
CA ALA A 262 17.96 6.63 -21.26
C ALA A 262 19.41 6.81 -20.80
#